data_6103e258f000804bbd0cf1bd4071ddb2
#
_entry.id   6103e258f000804bbd0cf1bd4071ddb2
#
_cell.length_a   1.000
_cell.length_b   1.000
_cell.length_c   1.000
_cell.angle_alpha   90.00
_cell.angle_beta   90.00
_cell.angle_gamma   90.00
#
_symmetry.space_group_name_H-M   'P 1'
#
loop_
_entity.id
_entity.type
_entity.pdbx_description
1 polymer ?
#
loop_
_entity_poly.entity_id
_entity_poly.type
_entity_poly.pdbx_seq_one_letter_code
_entity_poly.pdbx_strand_id
1 'polypeptide(L)'
;MECKIALIPGDGIGPEIVREARKVLDKVCEKYGHTFQYTELLMGGASIDVHGVPLTDETIEKAKASDAVLMGSIGGNAATSPWYKLEPDKRPEAGLLKLRKSLNLFANLRPAYLYDELRSACPQRDEIIGNGFAMMIMRELT
;
A
#
# COMPACT_ATOMS: atom_id res chain seq x y z
N MET A 1 -21.48 -2.05 -9.84
CA MET A 1 -20.61 -0.87 -9.60
C MET A 1 -19.40 -1.01 -10.51
N GLU A 2 -19.03 0.08 -11.21
CA GLU A 2 -17.80 0.13 -11.99
C GLU A 2 -16.80 1.04 -11.26
N CYS A 3 -15.55 0.60 -11.16
CA CYS A 3 -14.48 1.38 -10.53
C CYS A 3 -13.17 1.24 -11.30
N LYS A 4 -12.45 2.35 -11.38
CA LYS A 4 -11.08 2.40 -11.92
C LYS A 4 -10.10 2.29 -10.76
N ILE A 5 -9.22 1.30 -10.80
CA ILE A 5 -8.25 1.03 -9.74
C ILE A 5 -6.85 1.16 -10.30
N ALA A 6 -6.07 2.09 -9.77
CA ALA A 6 -4.64 2.13 -10.01
C ALA A 6 -3.96 1.02 -9.19
N LEU A 7 -3.23 0.13 -9.85
CA LEU A 7 -2.42 -0.89 -9.19
C LEU A 7 -0.97 -0.41 -9.17
N ILE A 8 -0.40 -0.33 -7.99
CA ILE A 8 1.02 -0.03 -7.78
C ILE A 8 1.65 -1.24 -7.09
N PRO A 9 2.17 -2.22 -7.85
CA PRO A 9 2.79 -3.40 -7.26
C PRO A 9 3.94 -3.06 -6.31
N GLY A 10 4.73 -2.05 -6.66
CA GLY A 10 5.85 -1.59 -5.84
C GLY A 10 7.05 -2.52 -5.93
N ASP A 11 7.76 -2.69 -4.81
CA ASP A 11 9.09 -3.30 -4.74
C ASP A 11 9.08 -4.60 -3.95
N GLY A 12 10.11 -5.42 -4.12
CA GLY A 12 10.34 -6.62 -3.33
C GLY A 12 9.19 -7.62 -3.42
N ILE A 13 8.51 -7.88 -2.29
CA ILE A 13 7.36 -8.78 -2.21
C ILE A 13 6.05 -8.13 -2.74
N GLY A 14 6.07 -6.83 -3.01
CA GLY A 14 4.90 -6.06 -3.44
C GLY A 14 4.13 -6.67 -4.61
N PRO A 15 4.80 -7.05 -5.73
CA PRO A 15 4.12 -7.67 -6.86
C PRO A 15 3.38 -8.97 -6.51
N GLU A 16 3.92 -9.79 -5.61
CA GLU A 16 3.28 -11.03 -5.17
C GLU A 16 2.00 -10.75 -4.39
N ILE A 17 2.07 -9.87 -3.39
CA ILE A 17 0.90 -9.56 -2.54
C ILE A 17 -0.19 -8.83 -3.31
N VAL A 18 0.16 -7.93 -4.23
CA VAL A 18 -0.83 -7.23 -5.07
C VAL A 18 -1.52 -8.21 -6.04
N ARG A 19 -0.79 -9.16 -6.59
CA ARG A 19 -1.37 -10.22 -7.43
C ARG A 19 -2.41 -11.04 -6.68
N GLU A 20 -2.13 -11.44 -5.44
CA GLU A 20 -3.07 -12.19 -4.62
C GLU A 20 -4.29 -11.33 -4.21
N ALA A 21 -4.06 -10.06 -3.85
CA ALA A 21 -5.14 -9.12 -3.55
C ALA A 21 -6.07 -8.92 -4.77
N ARG A 22 -5.50 -8.82 -5.98
CA ARG A 22 -6.27 -8.71 -7.22
C ARG A 22 -7.17 -9.93 -7.45
N LYS A 23 -6.69 -11.16 -7.20
CA LYS A 23 -7.52 -12.37 -7.30
C LYS A 23 -8.75 -12.30 -6.38
N VAL A 24 -8.59 -11.77 -5.17
CA VAL A 24 -9.71 -11.58 -4.25
C VAL A 24 -10.70 -10.55 -4.80
N LEU A 25 -10.21 -9.41 -5.30
CA LEU A 25 -11.06 -8.38 -5.91
C LEU A 25 -11.81 -8.91 -7.13
N ASP A 26 -11.17 -9.70 -7.99
CA ASP A 26 -11.81 -10.32 -9.15
C ASP A 26 -12.92 -11.28 -8.71
N LYS A 27 -12.73 -12.05 -7.64
CA LYS A 27 -13.77 -12.90 -7.05
C LYS A 27 -14.93 -12.12 -6.43
N VAL A 28 -14.65 -10.99 -5.83
CA VAL A 28 -15.70 -10.06 -5.34
C VAL A 28 -16.51 -9.52 -6.51
N CYS A 29 -15.85 -9.16 -7.62
CA CYS A 29 -16.54 -8.73 -8.84
C CYS A 29 -17.49 -9.80 -9.38
N GLU A 30 -17.01 -11.05 -9.51
CA GLU A 30 -17.85 -12.18 -9.94
C GLU A 30 -19.05 -12.39 -9.03
N LYS A 31 -18.84 -12.38 -7.71
CA LYS A 31 -19.87 -12.68 -6.71
C LYS A 31 -20.95 -11.61 -6.62
N TYR A 32 -20.57 -10.34 -6.75
CA TYR A 32 -21.47 -9.20 -6.48
C TYR A 32 -21.82 -8.38 -7.74
N GLY A 33 -21.39 -8.82 -8.91
CA GLY A 33 -21.69 -8.12 -10.18
C GLY A 33 -21.01 -6.75 -10.28
N HIS A 34 -19.75 -6.65 -9.87
CA HIS A 34 -18.94 -5.44 -10.02
C HIS A 34 -18.00 -5.55 -11.21
N THR A 35 -17.50 -4.42 -11.69
CA THR A 35 -16.49 -4.35 -12.76
C THR A 35 -15.38 -3.43 -12.31
N PHE A 36 -14.16 -3.97 -12.17
CA PHE A 36 -12.97 -3.17 -11.86
C PHE A 36 -12.06 -3.09 -13.06
N GLN A 37 -11.70 -1.87 -13.43
CA GLN A 37 -10.72 -1.59 -14.49
C GLN A 37 -9.39 -1.26 -13.84
N TYR A 38 -8.39 -2.10 -14.06
CA TYR A 38 -7.08 -1.94 -13.45
C TYR A 38 -6.11 -1.23 -14.39
N THR A 39 -5.38 -0.25 -13.86
CA THR A 39 -4.25 0.41 -14.53
C THR A 39 -3.00 0.18 -13.69
N GLU A 40 -2.03 -0.55 -14.22
CA GLU A 40 -0.77 -0.81 -13.53
C GLU A 40 0.19 0.37 -13.67
N LEU A 41 0.77 0.81 -12.55
CA LEU A 41 1.63 1.98 -12.45
C LEU A 41 2.91 1.64 -11.68
N LEU A 42 4.02 2.27 -12.06
CA LEU A 42 5.30 2.10 -11.39
C LEU A 42 5.50 3.17 -10.31
N MET A 43 6.01 2.74 -9.14
CA MET A 43 6.45 3.61 -8.06
C MET A 43 7.54 2.92 -7.23
N GLY A 44 8.33 3.71 -6.51
CA GLY A 44 9.39 3.20 -5.66
C GLY A 44 10.64 2.83 -6.44
N GLY A 45 11.31 1.77 -6.03
CA GLY A 45 12.50 1.23 -6.70
C GLY A 45 12.23 0.79 -8.13
N ALA A 46 11.09 0.17 -8.38
CA ALA A 46 10.69 -0.22 -9.74
C ALA A 46 10.57 0.99 -10.69
N SER A 47 10.12 2.14 -10.20
CA SER A 47 10.10 3.39 -10.98
C SER A 47 11.50 3.98 -11.15
N ILE A 48 12.34 3.91 -10.12
CA ILE A 48 13.74 4.38 -10.20
C ILE A 48 14.51 3.61 -11.28
N ASP A 49 14.35 2.30 -11.33
CA ASP A 49 15.05 1.44 -12.29
C ASP A 49 14.67 1.73 -13.75
N VAL A 50 13.43 2.17 -13.99
CA VAL A 50 12.91 2.45 -15.35
C VAL A 50 13.04 3.94 -15.70
N HIS A 51 12.72 4.82 -14.78
CA HIS A 51 12.56 6.27 -15.03
C HIS A 51 13.61 7.14 -14.33
N GLY A 52 14.46 6.57 -13.46
CA GLY A 52 15.45 7.33 -12.68
C GLY A 52 14.87 8.14 -11.52
N VAL A 53 13.55 8.07 -11.31
CA VAL A 53 12.82 8.79 -10.23
C VAL A 53 11.84 7.87 -9.53
N PRO A 54 11.61 8.05 -8.22
CA PRO A 54 10.75 7.15 -7.45
C PRO A 54 9.25 7.28 -7.78
N LEU A 55 8.85 8.38 -8.43
CA LEU A 55 7.47 8.62 -8.84
C LEU A 55 7.44 9.66 -9.96
N THR A 56 6.83 9.32 -11.09
CA THR A 56 6.63 10.23 -12.23
C THR A 56 5.34 11.04 -12.07
N ASP A 57 5.26 12.19 -12.72
CA ASP A 57 4.04 13.00 -12.72
C ASP A 57 2.91 12.30 -13.50
N GLU A 58 3.24 11.51 -14.55
CA GLU A 58 2.27 10.67 -15.24
C GLU A 58 1.59 9.65 -14.32
N THR A 59 2.36 8.99 -13.43
CA THR A 59 1.83 8.07 -12.42
C THR A 59 0.88 8.81 -11.47
N ILE A 60 1.22 10.03 -11.05
CA ILE A 60 0.36 10.84 -10.18
C ILE A 60 -0.98 11.15 -10.87
N GLU A 61 -0.95 11.59 -12.12
CA GLU A 61 -2.18 11.95 -12.84
C GLU A 61 -3.08 10.73 -13.08
N LYS A 62 -2.51 9.58 -13.41
CA LYS A 62 -3.28 8.33 -13.56
C LYS A 62 -3.86 7.86 -12.22
N ALA A 63 -3.11 8.00 -11.13
CA ALA A 63 -3.61 7.69 -9.78
C ALA A 63 -4.77 8.60 -9.37
N LYS A 64 -4.67 9.91 -9.66
CA LYS A 64 -5.76 10.88 -9.42
C LYS A 64 -7.02 10.60 -10.26
N ALA A 65 -6.84 10.08 -11.48
CA ALA A 65 -7.95 9.74 -12.37
C ALA A 65 -8.64 8.41 -12.02
N SER A 66 -8.12 7.70 -11.02
CA SER A 66 -8.66 6.43 -10.52
C SER A 66 -9.54 6.67 -9.30
N ASP A 67 -10.51 5.78 -9.07
CA ASP A 67 -11.39 5.83 -7.89
C ASP A 67 -10.67 5.36 -6.64
N ALA A 68 -9.68 4.47 -6.79
CA ALA A 68 -8.86 3.95 -5.71
C ALA A 68 -7.45 3.58 -6.18
N VAL A 69 -6.52 3.52 -5.24
CA VAL A 69 -5.16 3.04 -5.46
C VAL A 69 -4.93 1.82 -4.57
N LEU A 70 -4.64 0.66 -5.18
CA LEU A 70 -4.17 -0.53 -4.49
C LEU A 70 -2.65 -0.62 -4.62
N MET A 71 -1.96 -0.55 -3.50
CA MET A 71 -0.51 -0.45 -3.47
C MET A 71 0.10 -1.61 -2.68
N GLY A 72 1.19 -2.15 -3.20
CA GLY A 72 2.04 -3.12 -2.51
C GLY A 72 3.13 -2.45 -1.67
N SER A 73 4.22 -3.17 -1.44
CA SER A 73 5.36 -2.69 -0.65
C SER A 73 6.21 -1.70 -1.44
N ILE A 74 6.72 -0.67 -0.78
CA ILE A 74 7.66 0.30 -1.37
C ILE A 74 8.95 0.28 -0.57
N GLY A 75 10.07 0.24 -1.29
CA GLY A 75 11.40 0.19 -0.72
C GLY A 75 11.98 -1.22 -0.66
N GLY A 76 13.14 -1.34 -0.08
CA GLY A 76 13.89 -2.59 0.01
C GLY A 76 14.73 -2.65 1.28
N ASN A 77 15.65 -3.61 1.33
CA ASN A 77 16.61 -3.71 2.44
C ASN A 77 17.62 -2.55 2.36
N ALA A 78 17.65 -1.71 3.38
CA ALA A 78 18.50 -0.53 3.44
C ALA A 78 20.01 -0.84 3.31
N ALA A 79 20.44 -2.03 3.73
CA ALA A 79 21.85 -2.45 3.66
C ALA A 79 22.26 -2.97 2.28
N THR A 80 21.35 -3.57 1.51
CA THR A 80 21.68 -4.29 0.27
C THR A 80 21.11 -3.67 -0.99
N SER A 81 20.02 -2.90 -0.89
CA SER A 81 19.38 -2.30 -2.05
C SER A 81 20.18 -1.10 -2.59
N PRO A 82 20.41 -1.01 -3.91
CA PRO A 82 21.16 0.09 -4.53
C PRO A 82 20.48 1.46 -4.36
N TRP A 83 19.17 1.50 -4.20
CA TRP A 83 18.39 2.74 -4.10
C TRP A 83 18.72 3.56 -2.86
N TYR A 84 19.21 2.94 -1.78
CA TYR A 84 19.59 3.65 -0.54
C TYR A 84 20.95 4.35 -0.62
N LYS A 85 21.69 4.16 -1.73
CA LYS A 85 22.87 4.99 -2.05
C LYS A 85 22.50 6.34 -2.66
N LEU A 86 21.23 6.50 -3.08
CA LEU A 86 20.71 7.75 -3.62
C LEU A 86 20.43 8.76 -2.50
N GLU A 87 20.35 10.03 -2.87
CA GLU A 87 19.92 11.11 -1.97
C GLU A 87 18.52 10.80 -1.41
N PRO A 88 18.19 11.25 -0.20
CA PRO A 88 16.93 10.92 0.48
C PRO A 88 15.66 11.22 -0.34
N ASP A 89 15.65 12.30 -1.10
CA ASP A 89 14.55 12.74 -1.95
C ASP A 89 14.36 11.87 -3.20
N LYS A 90 15.37 11.06 -3.54
CA LYS A 90 15.37 10.13 -4.69
C LYS A 90 15.14 8.67 -4.30
N ARG A 91 14.99 8.38 -3.00
CA ARG A 91 14.74 7.02 -2.52
C ARG A 91 13.28 6.59 -2.75
N PRO A 92 12.99 5.30 -2.75
CA PRO A 92 11.63 4.77 -2.97
C PRO A 92 10.57 5.41 -2.09
N GLU A 93 10.88 5.64 -0.81
CA GLU A 93 9.97 6.23 0.18
C GLU A 93 9.58 7.67 -0.14
N ALA A 94 10.46 8.43 -0.80
CA ALA A 94 10.13 9.79 -1.25
C ALA A 94 8.98 9.77 -2.27
N GLY A 95 8.92 8.76 -3.14
CA GLY A 95 7.81 8.54 -4.05
C GLY A 95 6.49 8.32 -3.31
N LEU A 96 6.50 7.51 -2.25
CA LEU A 96 5.32 7.26 -1.43
C LEU A 96 4.81 8.54 -0.75
N LEU A 97 5.70 9.33 -0.18
CA LEU A 97 5.32 10.60 0.45
C LEU A 97 4.79 11.62 -0.58
N LYS A 98 5.45 11.70 -1.75
CA LYS A 98 4.99 12.56 -2.86
C LYS A 98 3.59 12.13 -3.34
N LEU A 99 3.31 10.82 -3.49
CA LEU A 99 2.01 10.33 -3.90
C LEU A 99 0.92 10.69 -2.89
N ARG A 100 1.14 10.44 -1.60
CA ARG A 100 0.21 10.78 -0.52
C ARG A 100 -0.13 12.26 -0.51
N LYS A 101 0.87 13.12 -0.63
CA LYS A 101 0.69 14.57 -0.72
C LYS A 101 -0.10 14.96 -1.97
N SER A 102 0.21 14.37 -3.13
CA SER A 102 -0.46 14.68 -4.40
C SER A 102 -1.93 14.26 -4.42
N LEU A 103 -2.28 13.20 -3.68
CA LEU A 103 -3.65 12.72 -3.50
C LEU A 103 -4.38 13.40 -2.32
N ASN A 104 -3.72 14.35 -1.64
CA ASN A 104 -4.26 15.06 -0.48
C ASN A 104 -4.75 14.12 0.64
N LEU A 105 -3.99 13.07 0.91
CA LEU A 105 -4.31 12.10 1.97
C LEU A 105 -3.82 12.65 3.31
N PHE A 106 -4.71 12.70 4.30
CA PHE A 106 -4.42 13.28 5.62
C PHE A 106 -4.40 12.24 6.75
N ALA A 107 -5.00 11.06 6.56
CA ALA A 107 -5.12 10.06 7.60
C ALA A 107 -4.68 8.66 7.12
N ASN A 108 -3.85 8.02 7.93
CA ASN A 108 -3.49 6.62 7.78
C ASN A 108 -4.26 5.82 8.85
N LEU A 109 -5.21 5.01 8.41
CA LEU A 109 -6.05 4.20 9.29
C LEU A 109 -5.42 2.82 9.44
N ARG A 110 -5.08 2.45 10.68
CA ARG A 110 -4.43 1.18 11.01
C ARG A 110 -5.29 0.41 11.99
N PRO A 111 -6.15 -0.51 11.52
CA PRO A 111 -6.90 -1.38 12.40
C PRO A 111 -5.98 -2.40 13.06
N ALA A 112 -6.18 -2.62 14.36
CA ALA A 112 -5.52 -3.65 15.15
C ALA A 112 -6.58 -4.46 15.87
N TYR A 113 -6.66 -5.74 15.53
CA TYR A 113 -7.61 -6.69 16.13
C TYR A 113 -6.85 -7.81 16.79
N LEU A 114 -7.29 -8.22 17.96
CA LEU A 114 -6.87 -9.48 18.56
C LEU A 114 -7.85 -10.58 18.14
N TYR A 115 -7.38 -11.48 17.28
CA TYR A 115 -8.12 -12.68 16.92
C TYR A 115 -7.99 -13.74 18.01
N ASP A 116 -9.05 -14.49 18.27
CA ASP A 116 -9.06 -15.53 19.32
C ASP A 116 -7.94 -16.55 19.14
N GLU A 117 -7.66 -16.92 17.89
CA GLU A 117 -6.59 -17.86 17.51
C GLU A 117 -5.18 -17.34 17.84
N LEU A 118 -5.00 -16.04 17.95
CA LEU A 118 -3.73 -15.39 18.27
C LEU A 118 -3.63 -14.92 19.72
N ARG A 119 -4.63 -15.20 20.54
CA ARG A 119 -4.70 -14.78 21.93
C ARG A 119 -3.47 -15.24 22.73
N SER A 120 -3.06 -16.50 22.55
CA SER A 120 -1.89 -17.07 23.25
C SER A 120 -0.55 -16.42 22.87
N ALA A 121 -0.47 -15.76 21.72
CA ALA A 121 0.70 -15.04 21.26
C ALA A 121 0.72 -13.57 21.68
N CYS A 122 -0.37 -13.08 22.28
CA CYS A 122 -0.47 -11.68 22.72
C CYS A 122 0.41 -11.46 23.97
N PRO A 123 1.30 -10.45 23.97
CA PRO A 123 2.19 -10.19 25.11
C PRO A 123 1.49 -9.51 26.30
N GLN A 124 0.23 -9.12 26.15
CA GLN A 124 -0.56 -8.48 27.20
C GLN A 124 -1.10 -9.51 28.18
N ARG A 125 -1.30 -9.08 29.44
CA ARG A 125 -1.94 -9.93 30.46
C ARG A 125 -3.41 -10.17 30.13
N ASP A 126 -3.93 -11.35 30.46
CA ASP A 126 -5.33 -11.73 30.23
C ASP A 126 -6.34 -10.76 30.86
N GLU A 127 -6.01 -10.18 32.02
CA GLU A 127 -6.82 -9.18 32.69
C GLU A 127 -7.01 -7.90 31.85
N ILE A 128 -5.99 -7.54 31.05
CA ILE A 128 -6.02 -6.38 30.14
C ILE A 128 -6.72 -6.74 28.84
N ILE A 129 -6.47 -7.94 28.33
CA ILE A 129 -7.08 -8.43 27.07
C ILE A 129 -8.60 -8.58 27.24
N GLY A 130 -9.07 -9.03 28.40
CA GLY A 130 -10.49 -9.32 28.64
C GLY A 130 -11.08 -10.24 27.57
N ASN A 131 -12.12 -9.78 26.88
CA ASN A 131 -12.76 -10.51 25.77
C ASN A 131 -12.13 -10.22 24.38
N GLY A 132 -10.91 -9.68 24.35
CA GLY A 132 -10.25 -9.22 23.13
C GLY A 132 -10.35 -7.70 22.94
N PHE A 133 -9.69 -7.20 21.92
CA PHE A 133 -9.77 -5.77 21.59
C PHE A 133 -9.83 -5.55 20.08
N ALA A 134 -10.45 -4.43 19.71
CA ALA A 134 -10.43 -3.87 18.38
C ALA A 134 -10.10 -2.38 18.48
N MET A 135 -9.02 -1.95 17.87
CA MET A 135 -8.57 -0.56 17.89
C MET A 135 -8.38 -0.04 16.47
N MET A 136 -8.70 1.23 16.26
CA MET A 136 -8.32 1.96 15.07
C MET A 136 -7.27 3.00 15.43
N ILE A 137 -6.03 2.76 15.01
CA ILE A 137 -4.95 3.73 15.19
C ILE A 137 -4.99 4.67 14.00
N MET A 138 -5.32 5.93 14.25
CA MET A 138 -5.33 6.97 13.23
C MET A 138 -4.03 7.76 13.32
N ARG A 139 -3.26 7.79 12.21
CA ARG A 139 -2.04 8.57 12.09
C ARG A 139 -2.25 9.69 11.09
N GLU A 140 -1.99 10.93 11.50
CA GLU A 140 -1.95 12.06 10.60
C GLU A 140 -0.75 11.97 9.65
N LEU A 141 -0.92 12.45 8.40
CA LEU A 141 0.07 12.35 7.33
C LEU A 141 0.45 13.74 6.77
N THR A 142 0.36 14.76 7.58
CA THR A 142 0.78 16.13 7.20
C THR A 142 2.28 16.27 7.09
#